data_0ab9d7c4416f8018802765aa6fe57692
#
_entry.id   0ab9d7c4416f8018802765aa6fe57692
#
_cell.length_a   1.000
_cell.length_b   1.000
_cell.length_c   1.000
_cell.angle_alpha   90.00
_cell.angle_beta   90.00
_cell.angle_gamma   90.00
#
_symmetry.space_group_name_H-M   'P 1'
#
loop_
_entity.id
_entity.type
_entity.pdbx_description
1 polymer ?
#
loop_
_entity_poly.entity_id
_entity_poly.type
_entity_poly.pdbx_seq_one_letter_code
_entity_poly.pdbx_strand_id
1 'polypeptide(L)'
;SPGGVLKLVATTLMATVGGAGGPLLGTAFLKASRSCEAATWGPGDLARALEGATSGLEARGHAASGDKTMADAWRPAAVAAREAAESGQDEVGVLAAAAQAAATGAQDTEPLQARRGRASFLGERSCGHRDPGAQSSALILQAALDAARDRAADPILVVEQA
;
A
#
# COMPACT_ATOMS: atom_id res chain seq x y z
N SER A 1 -15.34 -8.79 -8.05
CA SER A 1 -13.97 -8.57 -8.56
C SER A 1 -13.12 -7.87 -7.50
N PRO A 2 -11.79 -8.03 -7.54
CA PRO A 2 -10.89 -7.34 -6.61
C PRO A 2 -11.05 -5.82 -6.66
N GLY A 3 -11.21 -5.24 -7.85
CA GLY A 3 -11.49 -3.81 -8.01
C GLY A 3 -12.76 -3.36 -7.29
N GLY A 4 -13.82 -4.18 -7.32
CA GLY A 4 -15.05 -3.90 -6.57
C GLY A 4 -14.84 -3.85 -5.06
N VAL A 5 -14.06 -4.79 -4.52
CA VAL A 5 -13.70 -4.82 -3.10
C VAL A 5 -12.88 -3.59 -2.71
N LEU A 6 -11.85 -3.25 -3.49
CA LEU A 6 -11.03 -2.07 -3.21
C LEU A 6 -11.82 -0.75 -3.30
N LYS A 7 -12.80 -0.67 -4.21
CA LYS A 7 -13.70 0.49 -4.28
C LYS A 7 -14.57 0.60 -3.02
N LEU A 8 -15.09 -0.51 -2.51
CA LEU A 8 -15.85 -0.52 -1.25
C LEU A 8 -14.96 -0.10 -0.08
N VAL A 9 -13.75 -0.64 0.03
CA VAL A 9 -12.76 -0.24 1.05
C VAL A 9 -12.48 1.26 0.96
N ALA A 10 -12.25 1.79 -0.25
CA ALA A 10 -11.98 3.21 -0.47
C ALA A 10 -13.11 4.10 0.04
N THR A 11 -14.36 3.79 -0.31
CA THR A 11 -15.53 4.58 0.12
C THR A 11 -15.75 4.49 1.62
N THR A 12 -15.53 3.32 2.22
CA THR A 12 -15.64 3.12 3.67
C THR A 12 -14.58 3.94 4.43
N LEU A 13 -13.31 3.88 3.98
CA LEU A 13 -12.23 4.66 4.59
C LEU A 13 -12.49 6.17 4.52
N MET A 14 -12.96 6.67 3.37
CA MET A 14 -13.29 8.08 3.22
C MET A 14 -14.44 8.53 4.15
N ALA A 15 -15.39 7.64 4.42
CA ALA A 15 -16.56 7.94 5.24
C ALA A 15 -16.31 7.81 6.75
N THR A 16 -15.39 6.92 7.18
CA THR A 16 -15.27 6.52 8.58
C THR A 16 -13.95 6.91 9.23
N VAL A 17 -12.86 7.04 8.46
CA VAL A 17 -11.54 7.36 9.01
C VAL A 17 -11.31 8.87 8.96
N GLY A 18 -11.17 9.45 10.14
CA GLY A 18 -10.93 10.88 10.29
C GLY A 18 -9.50 11.32 9.95
N GLY A 19 -9.28 12.62 9.94
CA GLY A 19 -7.98 13.22 9.63
C GLY A 19 -7.58 13.04 8.17
N ALA A 20 -6.28 13.08 7.90
CA ALA A 20 -5.74 12.91 6.55
C ALA A 20 -5.75 11.45 6.07
N GLY A 21 -5.76 10.48 6.99
CA GLY A 21 -5.65 9.05 6.69
C GLY A 21 -6.78 8.53 5.79
N GLY A 22 -8.02 8.85 6.12
CA GLY A 22 -9.20 8.44 5.34
C GLY A 22 -9.14 8.90 3.89
N PRO A 23 -9.05 10.20 3.60
CA PRO A 23 -8.93 10.71 2.24
C PRO A 23 -7.69 10.21 1.48
N LEU A 24 -6.55 10.05 2.14
CA LEU A 24 -5.32 9.56 1.50
C LEU A 24 -5.43 8.08 1.10
N LEU A 25 -5.71 7.20 2.06
CA LEU A 25 -5.86 5.77 1.78
C LEU A 25 -7.08 5.49 0.90
N GLY A 26 -8.18 6.21 1.12
CA GLY A 26 -9.35 6.08 0.27
C GLY A 26 -9.05 6.43 -1.19
N THR A 27 -8.26 7.48 -1.45
CA THR A 27 -7.82 7.82 -2.82
C THR A 27 -6.87 6.76 -3.38
N ALA A 28 -5.94 6.23 -2.56
CA ALA A 28 -5.06 5.15 -2.95
C ALA A 28 -5.86 3.92 -3.40
N PHE A 29 -6.76 3.41 -2.57
CA PHE A 29 -7.59 2.25 -2.90
C PHE A 29 -8.53 2.49 -4.07
N LEU A 30 -9.07 3.71 -4.23
CA LEU A 30 -9.90 4.05 -5.38
C LEU A 30 -9.11 4.03 -6.69
N LYS A 31 -7.87 4.51 -6.68
CA LYS A 31 -6.97 4.42 -7.84
C LYS A 31 -6.58 2.98 -8.13
N ALA A 32 -6.21 2.19 -7.11
CA ALA A 32 -5.94 0.77 -7.25
C ALA A 32 -7.13 0.00 -7.85
N SER A 33 -8.35 0.31 -7.41
CA SER A 33 -9.57 -0.35 -7.92
C SER A 33 -9.79 -0.17 -9.44
N ARG A 34 -9.21 0.85 -10.02
CA ARG A 34 -9.32 1.20 -11.45
C ARG A 34 -8.14 0.71 -12.28
N SER A 35 -7.12 0.14 -11.66
CA SER A 35 -5.90 -0.28 -12.34
C SER A 35 -6.09 -1.55 -13.16
N CYS A 36 -7.12 -2.35 -12.84
CA CYS A 36 -7.45 -3.56 -13.58
C CYS A 36 -8.94 -3.90 -13.43
N GLU A 37 -9.62 -4.15 -14.56
CA GLU A 37 -11.03 -4.54 -14.60
C GLU A 37 -11.25 -6.05 -14.56
N ALA A 38 -10.17 -6.86 -14.55
CA ALA A 38 -10.25 -8.31 -14.55
C ALA A 38 -11.01 -8.86 -13.33
N ALA A 39 -11.68 -9.99 -13.51
CA ALA A 39 -12.40 -10.67 -12.44
C ALA A 39 -11.47 -11.25 -11.37
N THR A 40 -10.28 -11.66 -11.80
CA THR A 40 -9.17 -12.14 -10.94
C THR A 40 -7.92 -11.37 -11.29
N TRP A 41 -7.05 -11.17 -10.31
CA TRP A 41 -5.80 -10.44 -10.48
C TRP A 41 -4.61 -11.38 -10.39
N GLY A 42 -3.75 -11.34 -11.40
CA GLY A 42 -2.44 -11.97 -11.38
C GLY A 42 -1.35 -11.01 -10.87
N PRO A 43 -0.09 -11.47 -10.90
CA PRO A 43 1.07 -10.71 -10.39
C PRO A 43 1.18 -9.31 -10.99
N GLY A 44 1.03 -9.18 -12.31
CA GLY A 44 1.09 -7.88 -13.00
C GLY A 44 -0.07 -6.95 -12.65
N ASP A 45 -1.25 -7.49 -12.33
CA ASP A 45 -2.40 -6.68 -11.90
C ASP A 45 -2.18 -6.13 -10.50
N LEU A 46 -1.62 -6.92 -9.60
CA LEU A 46 -1.23 -6.49 -8.25
C LEU A 46 -0.20 -5.37 -8.30
N ALA A 47 0.82 -5.51 -9.15
CA ALA A 47 1.83 -4.47 -9.33
C ALA A 47 1.20 -3.15 -9.82
N ARG A 48 0.36 -3.21 -10.87
CA ARG A 48 -0.37 -2.02 -11.37
C ARG A 48 -1.29 -1.41 -10.32
N ALA A 49 -1.96 -2.22 -9.50
CA ALA A 49 -2.80 -1.73 -8.43
C ALA A 49 -2.00 -0.97 -7.36
N LEU A 50 -0.83 -1.46 -6.99
CA LEU A 50 0.08 -0.78 -6.05
C LEU A 50 0.65 0.51 -6.64
N GLU A 51 0.99 0.54 -7.92
CA GLU A 51 1.41 1.77 -8.63
C GLU A 51 0.27 2.80 -8.65
N GLY A 52 -0.95 2.36 -8.99
CA GLY A 52 -2.14 3.21 -8.96
C GLY A 52 -2.43 3.78 -7.58
N ALA A 53 -2.34 2.95 -6.54
CA ALA A 53 -2.49 3.37 -5.14
C ALA A 53 -1.46 4.45 -4.77
N THR A 54 -0.19 4.20 -5.07
CA THR A 54 0.92 5.12 -4.79
C THR A 54 0.72 6.46 -5.48
N SER A 55 0.43 6.44 -6.77
CA SER A 55 0.13 7.66 -7.55
C SER A 55 -1.04 8.45 -6.96
N GLY A 56 -2.10 7.76 -6.54
CA GLY A 56 -3.26 8.39 -5.91
C GLY A 56 -2.93 9.07 -4.59
N LEU A 57 -2.15 8.39 -3.76
CA LEU A 57 -1.72 8.86 -2.45
C LEU A 57 -0.80 10.09 -2.58
N GLU A 58 0.19 10.04 -3.47
CA GLU A 58 1.13 11.12 -3.71
C GLU A 58 0.42 12.36 -4.27
N ALA A 59 -0.44 12.18 -5.26
CA ALA A 59 -1.21 13.29 -5.84
C ALA A 59 -2.14 13.94 -4.81
N ARG A 60 -2.79 13.16 -3.96
CA ARG A 60 -3.71 13.65 -2.92
C ARG A 60 -2.99 14.32 -1.76
N GLY A 61 -1.84 13.75 -1.36
CA GLY A 61 -1.05 14.24 -0.23
C GLY A 61 -0.02 15.30 -0.59
N HIS A 62 0.19 15.56 -1.88
CA HIS A 62 1.29 16.39 -2.38
C HIS A 62 2.63 16.00 -1.73
N ALA A 63 2.82 14.70 -1.51
CA ALA A 63 3.96 14.14 -0.81
C ALA A 63 5.02 13.64 -1.80
N ALA A 64 6.27 13.91 -1.49
CA ALA A 64 7.44 13.37 -2.16
C ALA A 64 8.15 12.35 -1.25
N SER A 65 9.05 11.57 -1.84
CA SER A 65 9.94 10.69 -1.07
C SER A 65 10.80 11.52 -0.11
N GLY A 66 10.90 11.05 1.14
CA GLY A 66 11.63 11.74 2.19
C GLY A 66 10.85 12.84 2.93
N ASP A 67 9.57 13.04 2.61
CA ASP A 67 8.70 13.98 3.33
C ASP A 67 8.21 13.43 4.69
N LYS A 68 8.56 12.19 5.01
CA LYS A 68 8.12 11.45 6.20
C LYS A 68 6.60 11.28 6.22
N THR A 69 6.10 10.48 5.27
CA THR A 69 4.67 10.24 5.05
C THR A 69 4.40 8.79 4.64
N MET A 70 3.14 8.43 4.44
CA MET A 70 2.74 7.16 3.83
C MET A 70 3.45 6.88 2.50
N ALA A 71 3.77 7.91 1.70
CA ALA A 71 4.44 7.75 0.41
C ALA A 71 5.80 7.05 0.53
N ASP A 72 6.49 7.23 1.66
CA ASP A 72 7.78 6.60 1.93
C ASP A 72 7.68 5.08 2.14
N ALA A 73 6.48 4.56 2.42
CA ALA A 73 6.21 3.12 2.43
C ALA A 73 5.61 2.62 1.11
N TRP A 74 4.64 3.34 0.53
CA TRP A 74 3.95 2.89 -0.68
C TRP A 74 4.82 2.92 -1.94
N ARG A 75 5.68 3.93 -2.09
CA ARG A 75 6.53 4.05 -3.28
C ARG A 75 7.52 2.89 -3.42
N PRO A 76 8.36 2.55 -2.41
CA PRO A 76 9.24 1.39 -2.52
C PRO A 76 8.46 0.08 -2.66
N ALA A 77 7.27 -0.05 -2.05
CA ALA A 77 6.42 -1.22 -2.22
C ALA A 77 5.96 -1.40 -3.67
N ALA A 78 5.52 -0.34 -4.34
CA ALA A 78 5.10 -0.40 -5.74
C ALA A 78 6.26 -0.77 -6.68
N VAL A 79 7.45 -0.22 -6.44
CA VAL A 79 8.65 -0.56 -7.21
C VAL A 79 9.00 -2.04 -7.03
N ALA A 80 9.08 -2.53 -5.80
CA ALA A 80 9.40 -3.92 -5.50
C ALA A 80 8.35 -4.89 -6.07
N ALA A 81 7.07 -4.53 -6.01
CA ALA A 81 5.99 -5.33 -6.61
C ALA A 81 6.14 -5.47 -8.12
N ARG A 82 6.46 -4.38 -8.82
CA ARG A 82 6.69 -4.40 -10.27
C ARG A 82 7.88 -5.29 -10.62
N GLU A 83 9.02 -5.09 -9.96
CA GLU A 83 10.23 -5.87 -10.20
C GLU A 83 10.00 -7.37 -9.93
N ALA A 84 9.26 -7.72 -8.88
CA ALA A 84 8.88 -9.09 -8.59
C ALA A 84 7.99 -9.70 -9.68
N ALA A 85 6.98 -8.96 -10.14
CA ALA A 85 6.10 -9.41 -11.23
C ALA A 85 6.86 -9.57 -12.56
N GLU A 86 7.75 -8.64 -12.90
CA GLU A 86 8.59 -8.70 -14.10
C GLU A 86 9.60 -9.86 -14.04
N SER A 87 10.05 -10.25 -12.86
CA SER A 87 10.92 -11.41 -12.65
C SER A 87 10.18 -12.76 -12.61
N GLY A 88 8.86 -12.77 -12.80
CA GLY A 88 8.06 -13.99 -12.88
C GLY A 88 7.64 -14.56 -11.52
N GLN A 89 7.66 -13.76 -10.46
CA GLN A 89 7.11 -14.17 -9.16
C GLN A 89 5.58 -14.31 -9.25
N ASP A 90 5.03 -15.21 -8.45
CA ASP A 90 3.59 -15.36 -8.27
C ASP A 90 2.99 -14.22 -7.40
N GLU A 91 1.69 -14.24 -7.17
CA GLU A 91 0.98 -13.22 -6.39
C GLU A 91 1.53 -13.10 -4.96
N VAL A 92 1.89 -14.21 -4.33
CA VAL A 92 2.46 -14.24 -2.98
C VAL A 92 3.86 -13.61 -2.99
N GLY A 93 4.67 -13.92 -4.00
CA GLY A 93 6.00 -13.34 -4.18
C GLY A 93 5.94 -11.82 -4.40
N VAL A 94 5.02 -11.34 -5.23
CA VAL A 94 4.80 -9.90 -5.46
C VAL A 94 4.38 -9.19 -4.17
N LEU A 95 3.43 -9.74 -3.43
CA LEU A 95 2.99 -9.17 -2.16
C LEU A 95 4.08 -9.22 -1.08
N ALA A 96 4.91 -10.28 -1.08
CA ALA A 96 6.04 -10.39 -0.15
C ALA A 96 7.09 -9.30 -0.41
N ALA A 97 7.44 -9.07 -1.66
CA ALA A 97 8.36 -8.00 -2.05
C ALA A 97 7.81 -6.63 -1.67
N ALA A 98 6.53 -6.38 -1.94
CA ALA A 98 5.86 -5.13 -1.58
C ALA A 98 5.82 -4.90 -0.06
N ALA A 99 5.41 -5.90 0.72
CA ALA A 99 5.32 -5.81 2.18
C ALA A 99 6.69 -5.55 2.83
N GLN A 100 7.73 -6.27 2.36
CA GLN A 100 9.10 -6.07 2.85
C GLN A 100 9.61 -4.66 2.54
N ALA A 101 9.42 -4.18 1.30
CA ALA A 101 9.83 -2.84 0.91
C ALA A 101 9.08 -1.75 1.66
N ALA A 102 7.78 -1.93 1.91
CA ALA A 102 6.99 -1.01 2.73
C ALA A 102 7.47 -0.95 4.18
N ALA A 103 7.80 -2.10 4.77
CA ALA A 103 8.33 -2.18 6.13
C ALA A 103 9.65 -1.43 6.26
N THR A 104 10.57 -1.63 5.31
CA THR A 104 11.84 -0.89 5.23
C THR A 104 11.57 0.60 5.05
N GLY A 105 10.73 1.00 4.09
CA GLY A 105 10.40 2.40 3.86
C GLY A 105 9.77 3.09 5.09
N ALA A 106 8.92 2.38 5.84
CA ALA A 106 8.39 2.88 7.09
C ALA A 106 9.47 3.08 8.16
N GLN A 107 10.42 2.15 8.26
CA GLN A 107 11.56 2.25 9.17
C GLN A 107 12.46 3.42 8.81
N ASP A 108 12.73 3.61 7.52
CA ASP A 108 13.59 4.69 7.01
C ASP A 108 13.02 6.10 7.25
N THR A 109 11.75 6.21 7.62
CA THR A 109 11.18 7.50 8.06
C THR A 109 11.68 7.92 9.44
N GLU A 110 12.27 7.04 10.24
CA GLU A 110 12.64 7.29 11.62
C GLU A 110 13.63 8.48 11.77
N PRO A 111 14.73 8.55 11.00
CA PRO A 111 15.68 9.66 11.09
C PRO A 111 15.21 10.95 10.40
N LEU A 112 14.15 10.89 9.59
CA LEU A 112 13.69 12.01 8.79
C LEU A 112 12.96 13.05 9.66
N GLN A 113 13.10 14.32 9.30
CA GLN A 113 12.24 15.39 9.79
C GLN A 113 10.95 15.45 8.94
N ALA A 114 9.80 15.48 9.60
CA ALA A 114 8.52 15.54 8.91
C ALA A 114 8.35 16.90 8.19
N ARG A 115 7.98 16.81 6.90
CA ARG A 115 7.72 17.97 6.05
C ARG A 115 6.24 18.15 5.72
N ARG A 116 5.42 17.16 6.06
CA ARG A 116 3.97 17.12 5.78
C ARG A 116 3.18 16.66 6.99
N GLY A 117 1.89 16.97 6.97
CA GLY A 117 0.95 16.55 8.00
C GLY A 117 1.23 17.20 9.37
N ARG A 118 0.58 16.66 10.40
CA ARG A 118 0.67 17.22 11.77
C ARG A 118 2.07 17.14 12.35
N ALA A 119 2.84 16.12 12.03
CA ALA A 119 4.19 15.93 12.52
C ALA A 119 5.14 17.05 12.06
N SER A 120 4.87 17.73 10.95
CA SER A 120 5.68 18.85 10.47
C SER A 120 5.73 20.04 11.45
N PHE A 121 4.69 20.21 12.26
CA PHE A 121 4.67 21.25 13.30
C PHE A 121 5.64 20.98 14.45
N LEU A 122 6.15 19.75 14.57
CA LEU A 122 7.14 19.38 15.57
C LEU A 122 8.58 19.76 15.18
N GLY A 123 8.82 20.05 13.89
CA GLY A 123 10.16 20.32 13.38
C GLY A 123 11.12 19.16 13.66
N GLU A 124 12.30 19.46 14.20
CA GLU A 124 13.33 18.46 14.53
C GLU A 124 12.85 17.41 15.57
N ARG A 125 11.88 17.75 16.41
CA ARG A 125 11.31 16.79 17.39
C ARG A 125 10.55 15.63 16.71
N SER A 126 10.29 15.72 15.42
CA SER A 126 9.72 14.61 14.65
C SER A 126 10.75 13.52 14.30
N CYS A 127 12.06 13.81 14.41
CA CYS A 127 13.12 12.83 14.19
C CYS A 127 13.16 11.79 15.32
N GLY A 128 13.64 10.58 15.01
CA GLY A 128 13.74 9.47 15.96
C GLY A 128 12.45 8.69 16.19
N HIS A 129 11.40 9.00 15.43
CA HIS A 129 10.11 8.29 15.48
C HIS A 129 9.67 7.94 14.06
N ARG A 130 9.11 6.74 13.85
CA ARG A 130 8.53 6.36 12.57
C ARG A 130 7.31 7.22 12.25
N ASP A 131 7.09 7.49 10.97
CA ASP A 131 5.82 8.08 10.56
C ASP A 131 4.67 7.10 10.80
N PRO A 132 3.62 7.49 11.55
CA PRO A 132 2.50 6.60 11.84
C PRO A 132 1.75 6.15 10.58
N GLY A 133 1.68 7.03 9.56
CA GLY A 133 1.06 6.73 8.29
C GLY A 133 1.87 5.70 7.48
N ALA A 134 3.18 5.82 7.44
CA ALA A 134 4.06 4.84 6.82
C ALA A 134 3.98 3.48 7.54
N GLN A 135 3.96 3.49 8.87
CA GLN A 135 3.82 2.27 9.67
C GLN A 135 2.48 1.56 9.41
N SER A 136 1.37 2.29 9.40
CA SER A 136 0.05 1.70 9.10
C SER A 136 -0.03 1.18 7.67
N SER A 137 0.62 1.84 6.72
CA SER A 137 0.71 1.39 5.32
C SER A 137 1.48 0.07 5.20
N ALA A 138 2.61 -0.07 5.90
CA ALA A 138 3.36 -1.32 5.96
C ALA A 138 2.52 -2.47 6.55
N LEU A 139 1.74 -2.20 7.60
CA LEU A 139 0.83 -3.19 8.20
C LEU A 139 -0.29 -3.61 7.24
N ILE A 140 -0.84 -2.70 6.45
CA ILE A 140 -1.84 -3.01 5.42
C ILE A 140 -1.26 -3.97 4.37
N LEU A 141 -0.05 -3.70 3.88
CA LEU A 141 0.59 -4.56 2.89
C LEU A 141 1.02 -5.91 3.47
N GLN A 142 1.44 -5.94 4.72
CA GLN A 142 1.70 -7.19 5.44
C GLN A 142 0.43 -8.04 5.58
N ALA A 143 -0.70 -7.43 5.95
CA ALA A 143 -1.98 -8.13 6.06
C ALA A 143 -2.45 -8.70 4.71
N ALA A 144 -2.19 -7.98 3.61
CA ALA A 144 -2.48 -8.48 2.26
C ALA A 144 -1.64 -9.73 1.92
N LEU A 145 -0.35 -9.72 2.27
CA LEU A 145 0.52 -10.88 2.11
C LEU A 145 0.04 -12.07 2.96
N ASP A 146 -0.30 -11.84 4.22
CA ASP A 146 -0.73 -12.90 5.13
C ASP A 146 -2.02 -13.56 4.62
N ALA A 147 -2.99 -12.77 4.17
CA ALA A 147 -4.22 -13.28 3.56
C ALA A 147 -3.97 -14.08 2.27
N ALA A 148 -2.99 -13.66 1.45
CA ALA A 148 -2.62 -14.40 0.24
C ALA A 148 -1.95 -15.75 0.57
N ARG A 149 -1.12 -15.79 1.60
CA ARG A 149 -0.49 -17.02 2.08
C ARG A 149 -1.49 -18.01 2.66
N ASP A 150 -2.42 -17.52 3.47
CA ASP A 150 -3.49 -18.36 4.06
C ASP A 150 -4.33 -18.99 2.97
N ARG A 151 -4.71 -18.20 1.94
CA ARG A 151 -5.46 -18.71 0.79
C ARG A 151 -4.65 -19.76 0.00
N ALA A 152 -3.36 -19.55 -0.22
CA ALA A 152 -2.50 -20.49 -0.92
C ALA A 152 -2.31 -21.81 -0.14
N ALA A 153 -2.40 -21.77 1.19
CA ALA A 153 -2.28 -22.93 2.06
C ALA A 153 -3.58 -23.73 2.21
N ASP A 154 -4.74 -23.18 1.80
CA ASP A 154 -6.05 -23.83 1.93
C ASP A 154 -6.43 -24.57 0.65
N PRO A 155 -6.35 -25.92 0.60
CA PRO A 155 -6.64 -26.72 -0.59
C PRO A 155 -8.12 -26.68 -0.99
N ILE A 156 -9.04 -26.27 -0.13
CA ILE A 156 -10.49 -26.24 -0.41
C ILE A 156 -10.83 -25.06 -1.32
N LEU A 157 -10.15 -23.93 -1.18
CA LEU A 157 -10.38 -22.73 -1.99
C LEU A 157 -9.83 -22.82 -3.43
N VAL A 158 -8.96 -23.79 -3.71
CA VAL A 158 -8.35 -24.00 -5.05
C VAL A 158 -9.30 -24.77 -5.97
N VAL A 159 -10.21 -25.59 -5.44
CA VAL A 159 -11.09 -26.47 -6.22
C VAL A 159 -12.31 -25.75 -6.82
N GLU A 160 -12.71 -24.61 -6.29
CA GLU A 160 -13.89 -23.85 -6.79
C GLU A 160 -13.60 -23.00 -8.05
N GLN A 161 -12.38 -22.98 -8.56
CA GLN A 161 -11.98 -22.17 -9.73
C GLN A 161 -11.52 -23.01 -10.94
N ALA A 162 -11.65 -24.34 -10.90
CA ALA A 162 -11.44 -25.26 -12.03
C ALA A 162 -12.79 -25.67 -12.67
#